data_cad3e4bf0d43f101452baba06eb7c510
#
_entry.id   cad3e4bf0d43f101452baba06eb7c510
#
_cell.length_a   1.000
_cell.length_b   1.000
_cell.length_c   1.000
_cell.angle_alpha   90.00
_cell.angle_beta   90.00
_cell.angle_gamma   90.00
#
_symmetry.space_group_name_H-M   'P 1'
#
loop_
_entity.id
_entity.type
_entity.pdbx_description
1 polymer ?
#
loop_
_entity_poly.entity_id
_entity_poly.type
_entity_poly.pdbx_seq_one_letter_code
_entity_poly.pdbx_strand_id
1 'polypeptide(L)'
;MADLILDTLKPSVAALAAPLVDHLVANATTLRLGISRSPCGARLVDAGIAARGGLEAGRRIAEICLGGLGSVSLSTSGRFPRWGTMVTVTTADPVIACLGSQYAGWSLAEGDFFALGSGPARALWAKEALFEELGYRDSTDNACLVLEVDRMPPDVLVARIAEECGIAPAKLTLILTPTSSLAGTVQIVARVLEVALHKAHALHFPLDRVVDGIGASPLPPPAPDFVAAMGRTNDATLYGGDVQLFVTGPESEARELAEGLPSSSSRDHGRTFAEIFTAYKGDFYAMDPMLFSPARVTVTALETGRSFTFGAFHDEILERSFA
;
A
#
# COMPACT_ATOMS: atom_id res chain seq x y z
N MET A 1 -38.09 -17.02 5.55
CA MET A 1 -36.88 -16.58 4.86
C MET A 1 -35.73 -17.35 5.44
N ALA A 2 -35.07 -18.20 4.65
CA ALA A 2 -33.92 -18.94 5.11
C ALA A 2 -32.79 -17.89 5.32
N ASP A 3 -32.28 -17.82 6.54
CA ASP A 3 -31.03 -17.09 6.81
C ASP A 3 -29.93 -17.73 5.97
N LEU A 4 -29.57 -17.11 4.86
CA LEU A 4 -28.31 -17.40 4.21
C LEU A 4 -27.22 -16.93 5.19
N ILE A 5 -26.78 -17.86 6.04
CA ILE A 5 -25.49 -17.70 6.72
C ILE A 5 -24.47 -17.87 5.59
N LEU A 6 -24.09 -16.75 4.97
CA LEU A 6 -22.83 -16.69 4.22
C LEU A 6 -21.75 -16.91 5.27
N ASP A 7 -21.29 -18.15 5.37
CA ASP A 7 -20.08 -18.50 6.10
C ASP A 7 -18.97 -17.73 5.39
N THR A 8 -18.61 -16.55 5.93
CA THR A 8 -17.65 -15.64 5.31
C THR A 8 -16.25 -16.19 5.55
N LEU A 9 -15.90 -17.23 4.81
CA LEU A 9 -14.52 -17.65 4.63
C LEU A 9 -13.78 -16.46 4.06
N LYS A 10 -12.86 -15.89 4.86
CA LYS A 10 -12.01 -14.79 4.40
C LYS A 10 -11.20 -15.27 3.19
N PRO A 11 -11.07 -14.44 2.15
CA PRO A 11 -10.38 -14.83 0.91
C PRO A 11 -8.89 -15.09 1.16
N SER A 12 -8.30 -16.02 0.42
CA SER A 12 -6.85 -16.24 0.40
C SER A 12 -6.18 -15.19 -0.50
N VAL A 13 -5.52 -14.20 0.09
CA VAL A 13 -4.79 -13.15 -0.66
C VAL A 13 -3.61 -13.74 -1.44
N ALA A 14 -2.95 -14.79 -0.93
CA ALA A 14 -1.85 -15.42 -1.63
C ALA A 14 -2.33 -16.23 -2.84
N ALA A 15 -3.46 -16.95 -2.71
CA ALA A 15 -4.04 -17.70 -3.83
C ALA A 15 -4.58 -16.76 -4.93
N LEU A 16 -5.23 -15.66 -4.54
CA LEU A 16 -5.75 -14.68 -5.50
C LEU A 16 -4.62 -13.90 -6.21
N ALA A 17 -3.52 -13.60 -5.51
CA ALA A 17 -2.38 -12.90 -6.10
C ALA A 17 -1.52 -13.81 -6.99
N ALA A 18 -1.50 -15.13 -6.80
CA ALA A 18 -0.64 -16.04 -7.55
C ALA A 18 -0.78 -15.91 -9.08
N PRO A 19 -1.99 -15.92 -9.68
CA PRO A 19 -2.12 -15.72 -11.13
C PRO A 19 -1.67 -14.32 -11.59
N LEU A 20 -1.78 -13.28 -10.75
CA LEU A 20 -1.29 -11.94 -11.06
C LEU A 20 0.24 -11.91 -11.12
N VAL A 21 0.90 -12.60 -10.17
CA VAL A 21 2.35 -12.75 -10.13
C VAL A 21 2.85 -13.52 -11.37
N ASP A 22 2.21 -14.63 -11.71
CA ASP A 22 2.57 -15.41 -12.90
C ASP A 22 2.38 -14.61 -14.19
N HIS A 23 1.30 -13.84 -14.28
CA HIS A 23 1.05 -12.95 -15.42
C HIS A 23 2.08 -11.80 -15.47
N LEU A 24 2.49 -11.22 -14.33
CA LEU A 24 3.55 -10.22 -14.26
C LEU A 24 4.86 -10.80 -14.83
N VAL A 25 5.25 -12.00 -14.39
CA VAL A 25 6.48 -12.69 -14.81
C VAL A 25 6.42 -13.09 -16.29
N ALA A 26 5.31 -13.63 -16.77
CA ALA A 26 5.13 -13.99 -18.17
C ALA A 26 5.26 -12.78 -19.14
N ASN A 27 4.98 -11.59 -18.66
CA ASN A 27 5.08 -10.33 -19.41
C ASN A 27 6.33 -9.51 -19.05
N ALA A 28 7.33 -10.10 -18.39
CA ALA A 28 8.50 -9.38 -17.88
C ALA A 28 9.21 -8.52 -18.94
N THR A 29 9.41 -9.04 -20.15
CA THR A 29 10.05 -8.30 -21.24
C THR A 29 9.27 -7.03 -21.61
N THR A 30 7.96 -7.14 -21.80
CA THR A 30 7.08 -6.01 -22.14
C THR A 30 7.00 -4.99 -21.01
N LEU A 31 7.02 -5.48 -19.76
CA LEU A 31 6.96 -4.66 -18.56
C LEU A 31 8.35 -4.13 -18.14
N ARG A 32 9.41 -4.52 -18.87
CA ARG A 32 10.81 -4.13 -18.61
C ARG A 32 11.26 -4.53 -17.19
N LEU A 33 10.91 -5.76 -16.78
CA LEU A 33 11.29 -6.37 -15.52
C LEU A 33 12.48 -7.32 -15.71
N GLY A 34 13.32 -7.42 -14.69
CA GLY A 34 14.37 -8.44 -14.58
C GLY A 34 13.83 -9.66 -13.81
N ILE A 35 14.06 -10.87 -14.34
CA ILE A 35 13.69 -12.11 -13.65
C ILE A 35 14.95 -12.90 -13.37
N SER A 36 15.14 -13.27 -12.11
CA SER A 36 16.23 -14.13 -11.66
C SER A 36 15.77 -15.12 -10.58
N ARG A 37 16.68 -15.96 -10.14
CA ARG A 37 16.46 -16.84 -9.00
C ARG A 37 17.57 -16.66 -7.98
N SER A 38 17.20 -16.68 -6.72
CA SER A 38 18.15 -16.76 -5.61
C SER A 38 18.79 -18.15 -5.55
N PRO A 39 19.96 -18.33 -4.92
CA PRO A 39 20.57 -19.64 -4.69
C PRO A 39 19.67 -20.65 -3.99
N CYS A 40 18.77 -20.24 -3.11
CA CYS A 40 17.78 -21.12 -2.48
C CYS A 40 16.61 -21.49 -3.41
N GLY A 41 16.53 -20.91 -4.62
CA GLY A 41 15.53 -21.22 -5.64
C GLY A 41 14.34 -20.27 -5.72
N ALA A 42 14.20 -19.29 -4.83
CA ALA A 42 13.14 -18.31 -4.87
C ALA A 42 13.22 -17.42 -6.12
N ARG A 43 12.08 -17.00 -6.65
CA ARG A 43 11.99 -16.10 -7.80
C ARG A 43 12.20 -14.65 -7.34
N LEU A 44 13.09 -13.93 -8.00
CA LEU A 44 13.34 -12.51 -7.79
C LEU A 44 12.90 -11.73 -9.04
N VAL A 45 12.06 -10.72 -8.82
CA VAL A 45 11.55 -9.82 -9.85
C VAL A 45 12.11 -8.43 -9.59
N ASP A 46 13.04 -7.99 -10.41
CA ASP A 46 13.58 -6.64 -10.38
C ASP A 46 12.65 -5.71 -11.17
N ALA A 47 12.06 -4.73 -10.49
CA ALA A 47 11.15 -3.75 -11.06
C ALA A 47 11.70 -2.30 -10.99
N GLY A 48 13.04 -2.15 -10.86
CA GLY A 48 13.63 -0.81 -10.84
C GLY A 48 15.07 -0.72 -10.37
N ILE A 49 15.72 -1.82 -9.93
CA ILE A 49 17.12 -1.82 -9.47
C ILE A 49 18.06 -1.73 -10.68
N ALA A 50 18.12 -2.76 -11.51
CA ALA A 50 18.85 -2.81 -12.77
C ALA A 50 17.90 -2.77 -13.96
N ALA A 51 16.72 -3.38 -13.83
CA ALA A 51 15.64 -3.29 -14.80
C ALA A 51 14.91 -1.94 -14.70
N ARG A 52 14.46 -1.41 -15.85
CA ARG A 52 13.84 -0.06 -15.87
C ARG A 52 12.46 -0.01 -15.22
N GLY A 53 11.69 -1.11 -15.25
CA GLY A 53 10.29 -1.14 -14.84
C GLY A 53 9.41 -0.21 -15.68
N GLY A 54 8.28 0.20 -15.09
CA GLY A 54 7.36 1.15 -15.74
C GLY A 54 6.04 1.31 -15.00
N LEU A 55 5.19 2.21 -15.50
CA LEU A 55 3.90 2.53 -14.88
C LEU A 55 2.99 1.30 -14.79
N GLU A 56 2.88 0.54 -15.90
CA GLU A 56 2.04 -0.67 -15.95
C GLU A 56 2.59 -1.79 -15.04
N ALA A 57 3.92 -1.91 -14.91
CA ALA A 57 4.53 -2.81 -13.95
C ALA A 57 4.12 -2.43 -12.50
N GLY A 58 4.25 -1.14 -12.15
CA GLY A 58 3.86 -0.63 -10.84
C GLY A 58 2.37 -0.81 -10.54
N ARG A 59 1.50 -0.59 -11.53
CA ARG A 59 0.06 -0.82 -11.43
C ARG A 59 -0.25 -2.27 -11.06
N ARG A 60 0.35 -3.24 -11.77
CA ARG A 60 0.16 -4.67 -11.50
C ARG A 60 0.76 -5.10 -10.17
N ILE A 61 1.91 -4.54 -9.80
CA ILE A 61 2.54 -4.81 -8.50
C ILE A 61 1.63 -4.30 -7.37
N ALA A 62 1.00 -3.14 -7.54
CA ALA A 62 0.04 -2.63 -6.57
C ALA A 62 -1.19 -3.54 -6.38
N GLU A 63 -1.72 -4.13 -7.47
CA GLU A 63 -2.80 -5.13 -7.39
C GLU A 63 -2.34 -6.42 -6.68
N ILE A 64 -1.09 -6.83 -6.88
CA ILE A 64 -0.47 -7.94 -6.13
C ILE A 64 -0.35 -7.58 -4.65
N CYS A 65 0.09 -6.35 -4.31
CA CYS A 65 0.14 -5.88 -2.92
C CYS A 65 -1.23 -5.95 -2.24
N LEU A 66 -2.31 -5.61 -2.97
CA LEU A 66 -3.70 -5.72 -2.48
C LEU A 66 -4.21 -7.18 -2.37
N GLY A 67 -3.32 -8.16 -2.60
CA GLY A 67 -3.69 -9.57 -2.52
C GLY A 67 -4.68 -10.02 -3.60
N GLY A 68 -4.77 -9.30 -4.73
CA GLY A 68 -5.75 -9.57 -5.79
C GLY A 68 -7.20 -9.20 -5.43
N LEU A 69 -7.43 -8.53 -4.30
CA LEU A 69 -8.75 -8.09 -3.84
C LEU A 69 -9.11 -6.67 -4.29
N GLY A 70 -8.19 -5.97 -4.94
CA GLY A 70 -8.41 -4.61 -5.42
C GLY A 70 -7.97 -4.42 -6.86
N SER A 71 -8.48 -3.38 -7.49
CA SER A 71 -8.05 -2.94 -8.81
C SER A 71 -7.35 -1.58 -8.73
N VAL A 72 -6.33 -1.43 -9.57
CA VAL A 72 -5.56 -0.18 -9.69
C VAL A 72 -5.63 0.32 -11.11
N SER A 73 -5.97 1.59 -11.30
CA SER A 73 -6.00 2.23 -12.60
C SER A 73 -5.16 3.50 -12.63
N LEU A 74 -4.67 3.83 -13.82
CA LEU A 74 -4.02 5.10 -14.11
C LEU A 74 -4.93 5.89 -15.05
N SER A 75 -5.22 7.13 -14.69
CA SER A 75 -6.07 8.02 -15.45
C SER A 75 -5.48 9.43 -15.50
N THR A 76 -6.08 10.29 -16.33
CA THR A 76 -5.74 11.71 -16.34
C THR A 76 -6.87 12.50 -15.70
N SER A 77 -6.52 13.58 -14.97
CA SER A 77 -7.48 14.46 -14.31
C SER A 77 -7.04 15.91 -14.47
N GLY A 78 -8.00 16.81 -14.61
CA GLY A 78 -7.75 18.25 -14.57
C GLY A 78 -7.63 18.82 -13.15
N ARG A 79 -7.70 17.99 -12.11
CA ARG A 79 -7.66 18.43 -10.72
C ARG A 79 -6.32 19.09 -10.35
N PHE A 80 -5.23 18.52 -10.84
CA PHE A 80 -3.88 19.05 -10.66
C PHE A 80 -3.31 19.44 -12.03
N PRO A 81 -3.29 20.72 -12.40
CA PRO A 81 -2.96 21.14 -13.77
C PRO A 81 -1.58 20.70 -14.27
N ARG A 82 -0.57 20.63 -13.38
CA ARG A 82 0.78 20.18 -13.72
C ARG A 82 0.99 18.68 -13.57
N TRP A 83 0.23 18.03 -12.69
CA TRP A 83 0.42 16.64 -12.28
C TRP A 83 -0.85 15.83 -12.57
N GLY A 84 -1.28 15.84 -13.83
CA GLY A 84 -2.58 15.33 -14.25
C GLY A 84 -2.74 13.81 -14.22
N THR A 85 -1.68 13.03 -14.02
CA THR A 85 -1.81 11.57 -13.91
C THR A 85 -2.25 11.21 -12.49
N MET A 86 -3.31 10.40 -12.39
CA MET A 86 -3.85 9.91 -11.12
C MET A 86 -3.70 8.40 -11.03
N VAL A 87 -3.37 7.92 -9.84
CA VAL A 87 -3.49 6.50 -9.45
C VAL A 87 -4.79 6.37 -8.67
N THR A 88 -5.67 5.45 -9.10
CA THR A 88 -6.94 5.17 -8.42
C THR A 88 -6.98 3.71 -7.98
N VAL A 89 -7.42 3.47 -6.76
CA VAL A 89 -7.54 2.15 -6.13
C VAL A 89 -8.98 1.95 -5.69
N THR A 90 -9.55 0.77 -5.99
CA THR A 90 -10.88 0.36 -5.52
C THR A 90 -10.84 -1.06 -4.98
N THR A 91 -11.57 -1.33 -3.92
CA THR A 91 -11.71 -2.68 -3.37
C THR A 91 -13.01 -2.80 -2.58
N ALA A 92 -13.70 -3.94 -2.76
CA ALA A 92 -14.88 -4.34 -2.00
C ALA A 92 -14.53 -5.13 -0.72
N ASP A 93 -13.23 -5.32 -0.43
CA ASP A 93 -12.74 -5.90 0.82
C ASP A 93 -11.56 -5.06 1.32
N PRO A 94 -11.80 -3.78 1.72
CA PRO A 94 -10.73 -2.85 2.01
C PRO A 94 -9.85 -3.27 3.18
N VAL A 95 -10.41 -3.93 4.19
CA VAL A 95 -9.66 -4.32 5.38
C VAL A 95 -8.64 -5.42 5.06
N ILE A 96 -9.05 -6.48 4.38
CA ILE A 96 -8.13 -7.59 4.03
C ILE A 96 -7.18 -7.15 2.91
N ALA A 97 -7.65 -6.45 1.89
CA ALA A 97 -6.81 -5.96 0.81
C ALA A 97 -5.70 -5.01 1.31
N CYS A 98 -6.07 -4.03 2.12
CA CYS A 98 -5.15 -2.99 2.59
C CYS A 98 -4.34 -3.45 3.80
N LEU A 99 -4.99 -3.87 4.88
CA LEU A 99 -4.32 -4.18 6.14
C LEU A 99 -3.82 -5.64 6.20
N GLY A 100 -4.61 -6.59 5.70
CA GLY A 100 -4.23 -8.00 5.64
C GLY A 100 -3.17 -8.31 4.57
N SER A 101 -2.98 -7.45 3.56
CA SER A 101 -2.03 -7.66 2.47
C SER A 101 -1.13 -6.47 2.22
N GLN A 102 -1.65 -5.33 1.72
CA GLN A 102 -0.85 -4.22 1.19
C GLN A 102 0.01 -3.50 2.22
N TYR A 103 -0.42 -3.37 3.46
CA TYR A 103 0.35 -2.72 4.52
C TYR A 103 1.79 -3.26 4.60
N ALA A 104 2.78 -2.40 4.80
CA ALA A 104 4.19 -2.77 4.86
C ALA A 104 4.65 -3.01 6.30
N GLY A 105 4.03 -3.98 6.98
CA GLY A 105 4.23 -4.23 8.40
C GLY A 105 5.33 -5.26 8.74
N TRP A 106 5.80 -6.04 7.76
CA TRP A 106 6.83 -7.05 8.02
C TRP A 106 8.23 -6.44 7.96
N SER A 107 8.83 -6.18 9.12
CA SER A 107 10.20 -5.70 9.24
C SER A 107 11.22 -6.83 8.99
N LEU A 108 12.09 -6.63 8.02
CA LEU A 108 13.08 -7.58 7.54
C LEU A 108 14.47 -6.97 7.64
N ALA A 109 15.36 -7.59 8.43
CA ALA A 109 16.74 -7.15 8.59
C ALA A 109 17.72 -8.32 8.50
N GLU A 110 18.87 -8.11 7.83
CA GLU A 110 19.97 -9.05 7.75
C GLU A 110 21.28 -8.29 7.49
N GLY A 111 22.21 -8.29 8.46
CA GLY A 111 23.39 -7.44 8.41
C GLY A 111 23.05 -5.97 8.27
N ASP A 112 23.51 -5.35 7.19
CA ASP A 112 23.21 -3.95 6.82
C ASP A 112 21.99 -3.80 5.89
N PHE A 113 21.32 -4.91 5.57
CA PHE A 113 20.11 -4.89 4.75
C PHE A 113 18.89 -4.70 5.65
N PHE A 114 18.02 -3.76 5.25
CA PHE A 114 16.74 -3.52 5.88
C PHE A 114 15.66 -3.31 4.82
N ALA A 115 14.48 -3.88 5.04
CA ALA A 115 13.29 -3.67 4.21
C ALA A 115 12.01 -3.82 5.03
N LEU A 116 10.95 -3.21 4.54
CA LEU A 116 9.59 -3.50 4.98
C LEU A 116 8.90 -4.33 3.90
N GLY A 117 8.36 -5.46 4.31
CA GLY A 117 7.63 -6.38 3.44
C GLY A 117 6.16 -6.02 3.36
N SER A 118 5.63 -6.02 2.14
CA SER A 118 4.26 -5.73 1.78
C SER A 118 3.71 -6.86 0.91
N GLY A 119 2.41 -7.09 0.95
CA GLY A 119 1.75 -8.04 0.07
C GLY A 119 1.39 -9.39 0.72
N PRO A 120 0.93 -10.36 -0.09
CA PRO A 120 0.24 -11.57 0.39
C PRO A 120 1.02 -12.44 1.36
N ALA A 121 2.36 -12.49 1.25
CA ALA A 121 3.19 -13.30 2.14
C ALA A 121 3.04 -12.92 3.63
N ARG A 122 2.67 -11.66 3.92
CA ARG A 122 2.41 -11.22 5.30
C ARG A 122 1.28 -12.03 5.96
N ALA A 123 0.24 -12.35 5.22
CA ALA A 123 -0.89 -13.11 5.73
C ALA A 123 -0.54 -14.60 6.02
N LEU A 124 0.46 -15.15 5.34
CA LEU A 124 1.02 -16.46 5.66
C LEU A 124 1.88 -16.42 6.92
N TRP A 125 2.75 -15.43 7.02
CA TRP A 125 3.59 -15.18 8.20
C TRP A 125 2.75 -14.83 9.44
N ALA A 126 1.82 -13.88 9.32
CA ALA A 126 0.78 -13.49 10.27
C ALA A 126 1.24 -13.38 11.73
N LYS A 127 2.40 -12.77 11.98
CA LYS A 127 2.94 -12.56 13.33
C LYS A 127 2.80 -11.12 13.84
N GLU A 128 2.28 -10.22 13.01
CA GLU A 128 1.93 -8.86 13.45
C GLU A 128 0.67 -8.92 14.32
N ALA A 129 0.60 -8.12 15.40
CA ALA A 129 -0.59 -8.03 16.27
C ALA A 129 -1.88 -7.74 15.47
N LEU A 130 -1.75 -6.97 14.40
CA LEU A 130 -2.86 -6.67 13.48
C LEU A 130 -3.57 -7.93 12.96
N PHE A 131 -2.85 -9.03 12.67
CA PHE A 131 -3.48 -10.26 12.18
C PHE A 131 -4.32 -10.97 13.25
N GLU A 132 -3.93 -10.86 14.53
CA GLU A 132 -4.74 -11.35 15.66
C GLU A 132 -6.03 -10.55 15.77
N GLU A 133 -5.96 -9.22 15.66
CA GLU A 133 -7.11 -8.32 15.70
C GLU A 133 -8.06 -8.55 14.51
N LEU A 134 -7.49 -8.74 13.30
CA LEU A 134 -8.26 -9.08 12.10
C LEU A 134 -8.85 -10.50 12.17
N GLY A 135 -8.35 -11.37 13.04
CA GLY A 135 -8.68 -12.80 13.05
C GLY A 135 -8.40 -13.43 11.69
N TYR A 136 -7.31 -13.02 11.03
CA TYR A 136 -6.99 -13.42 9.66
C TYR A 136 -5.61 -14.06 9.57
N ARG A 137 -5.57 -15.22 8.92
CA ARG A 137 -4.34 -15.91 8.53
C ARG A 137 -4.60 -16.67 7.24
N ASP A 138 -3.68 -16.55 6.29
CA ASP A 138 -3.75 -17.27 5.02
C ASP A 138 -3.05 -18.64 5.10
N SER A 139 -3.36 -19.53 4.17
CA SER A 139 -2.78 -20.88 4.08
C SER A 139 -2.71 -21.31 2.63
N THR A 140 -1.53 -21.22 2.02
CA THR A 140 -1.23 -21.68 0.66
C THR A 140 0.19 -22.21 0.58
N ASP A 141 0.53 -22.88 -0.54
CA ASP A 141 1.89 -23.38 -0.80
C ASP A 141 2.79 -22.40 -1.58
N ASN A 142 2.29 -21.18 -1.85
CA ASN A 142 3.00 -20.13 -2.56
C ASN A 142 2.89 -18.79 -1.83
N ALA A 143 3.88 -17.93 -2.01
CA ALA A 143 3.89 -16.59 -1.42
C ALA A 143 4.50 -15.56 -2.38
N CYS A 144 4.00 -14.33 -2.29
CA CYS A 144 4.62 -13.17 -2.92
C CYS A 144 4.79 -12.06 -1.88
N LEU A 145 6.00 -11.49 -1.82
CA LEU A 145 6.31 -10.32 -0.98
C LEU A 145 6.93 -9.23 -1.86
N VAL A 146 6.49 -8.00 -1.65
CA VAL A 146 7.02 -6.81 -2.32
C VAL A 146 7.90 -6.05 -1.35
N LEU A 147 9.12 -5.76 -1.77
CA LEU A 147 10.11 -5.03 -0.97
C LEU A 147 10.45 -3.70 -1.65
N GLU A 148 10.37 -2.62 -0.91
CA GLU A 148 10.81 -1.30 -1.34
C GLU A 148 12.30 -1.16 -1.07
N VAL A 149 13.13 -1.62 -2.02
CA VAL A 149 14.58 -1.70 -1.89
C VAL A 149 15.29 -1.35 -3.20
N ASP A 150 16.52 -0.84 -3.10
CA ASP A 150 17.39 -0.47 -4.21
C ASP A 150 18.51 -1.49 -4.50
N ARG A 151 18.54 -2.59 -3.74
CA ARG A 151 19.52 -3.68 -3.90
C ARG A 151 18.88 -5.05 -3.65
N MET A 152 19.54 -6.08 -4.15
CA MET A 152 19.10 -7.46 -3.95
C MET A 152 19.17 -7.85 -2.47
N PRO A 153 18.16 -8.58 -1.94
CA PRO A 153 18.19 -9.08 -0.58
C PRO A 153 19.25 -10.19 -0.43
N PRO A 154 19.90 -10.32 0.75
CA PRO A 154 20.79 -11.44 1.05
C PRO A 154 20.07 -12.80 0.96
N ASP A 155 20.73 -13.82 0.44
CA ASP A 155 20.15 -15.16 0.25
C ASP A 155 19.64 -15.78 1.56
N VAL A 156 20.34 -15.54 2.67
CA VAL A 156 19.91 -15.98 4.01
C VAL A 156 18.55 -15.39 4.37
N LEU A 157 18.33 -14.11 4.06
CA LEU A 157 17.04 -13.46 4.28
C LEU A 157 15.94 -14.05 3.40
N VAL A 158 16.24 -14.31 2.12
CA VAL A 158 15.29 -14.92 1.18
C VAL A 158 14.84 -16.31 1.66
N ALA A 159 15.79 -17.13 2.11
CA ALA A 159 15.51 -18.46 2.65
C ALA A 159 14.65 -18.36 3.94
N ARG A 160 14.99 -17.43 4.84
CA ARG A 160 14.23 -17.18 6.07
C ARG A 160 12.78 -16.77 5.81
N ILE A 161 12.53 -15.89 4.82
CA ILE A 161 11.17 -15.49 4.44
C ILE A 161 10.34 -16.71 4.01
N ALA A 162 10.91 -17.61 3.19
CA ALA A 162 10.21 -18.83 2.77
C ALA A 162 9.90 -19.75 3.96
N GLU A 163 10.87 -19.96 4.86
CA GLU A 163 10.71 -20.75 6.07
C GLU A 163 9.63 -20.17 6.99
N GLU A 164 9.65 -18.87 7.22
CA GLU A 164 8.66 -18.18 8.08
C GLU A 164 7.24 -18.22 7.48
N CYS A 165 7.12 -18.26 6.16
CA CYS A 165 5.83 -18.49 5.48
C CYS A 165 5.41 -19.98 5.45
N GLY A 166 6.28 -20.88 5.87
CA GLY A 166 6.02 -22.33 5.85
C GLY A 166 5.96 -22.94 4.45
N ILE A 167 6.67 -22.35 3.47
CA ILE A 167 6.68 -22.79 2.07
C ILE A 167 8.08 -23.17 1.58
N ALA A 168 8.15 -23.96 0.50
CA ALA A 168 9.41 -24.21 -0.17
C ALA A 168 9.94 -22.92 -0.83
N PRO A 169 11.26 -22.61 -0.79
CA PRO A 169 11.82 -21.41 -1.40
C PRO A 169 11.45 -21.23 -2.88
N ALA A 170 11.35 -22.31 -3.64
CA ALA A 170 10.94 -22.27 -5.05
C ALA A 170 9.52 -21.76 -5.29
N LYS A 171 8.69 -21.68 -4.24
CA LYS A 171 7.31 -21.18 -4.23
C LYS A 171 7.22 -19.72 -3.77
N LEU A 172 8.34 -19.13 -3.33
CA LEU A 172 8.42 -17.71 -2.98
C LEU A 172 8.76 -16.87 -4.21
N THR A 173 8.05 -15.75 -4.36
CA THR A 173 8.41 -14.67 -5.27
C THR A 173 8.65 -13.38 -4.49
N LEU A 174 9.82 -12.78 -4.64
CA LEU A 174 10.10 -11.43 -4.13
C LEU A 174 10.07 -10.45 -5.30
N ILE A 175 9.32 -9.36 -5.16
CA ILE A 175 9.29 -8.26 -6.13
C ILE A 175 10.00 -7.06 -5.51
N LEU A 176 11.02 -6.54 -6.19
CA LEU A 176 11.90 -5.49 -5.69
C LEU A 176 11.59 -4.19 -6.42
N THR A 177 11.15 -3.17 -5.68
CA THR A 177 10.68 -1.90 -6.26
C THR A 177 11.34 -0.72 -5.55
N PRO A 178 12.45 -0.17 -6.07
CA PRO A 178 12.99 1.07 -5.53
C PRO A 178 11.98 2.21 -5.63
N THR A 179 11.85 3.03 -4.59
CA THR A 179 10.95 4.21 -4.58
C THR A 179 11.26 5.16 -5.73
N SER A 180 12.53 5.27 -6.12
CA SER A 180 13.00 6.09 -7.24
C SER A 180 12.59 5.58 -8.62
N SER A 181 12.10 4.33 -8.74
CA SER A 181 11.65 3.75 -10.00
C SER A 181 10.19 4.12 -10.32
N LEU A 182 9.83 4.10 -11.62
CA LEU A 182 8.42 4.30 -12.03
C LEU A 182 7.49 3.26 -11.40
N ALA A 183 7.93 2.00 -11.32
CA ALA A 183 7.13 0.94 -10.71
C ALA A 183 6.96 1.15 -9.21
N GLY A 184 8.04 1.52 -8.51
CA GLY A 184 8.01 1.86 -7.09
C GLY A 184 7.10 3.06 -6.80
N THR A 185 7.26 4.14 -7.57
CA THR A 185 6.40 5.34 -7.43
C THR A 185 4.91 4.98 -7.54
N VAL A 186 4.49 4.21 -8.55
CA VAL A 186 3.08 3.84 -8.72
C VAL A 186 2.57 2.96 -7.58
N GLN A 187 3.31 1.91 -7.20
CA GLN A 187 2.85 0.99 -6.15
C GLN A 187 2.77 1.66 -4.77
N ILE A 188 3.65 2.65 -4.50
CA ILE A 188 3.61 3.40 -3.24
C ILE A 188 2.42 4.37 -3.23
N VAL A 189 2.20 5.13 -4.32
CA VAL A 189 1.05 6.04 -4.42
C VAL A 189 -0.28 5.28 -4.36
N ALA A 190 -0.32 4.04 -4.87
CA ALA A 190 -1.49 3.16 -4.76
C ALA A 190 -1.82 2.73 -3.31
N ARG A 191 -1.04 3.13 -2.32
CA ARG A 191 -1.35 2.92 -0.89
C ARG A 191 -2.29 3.99 -0.31
N VAL A 192 -2.77 4.92 -1.12
CA VAL A 192 -3.63 6.02 -0.67
C VAL A 192 -4.85 5.54 0.13
N LEU A 193 -5.45 4.40 -0.22
CA LEU A 193 -6.55 3.79 0.53
C LEU A 193 -6.04 3.05 1.77
N GLU A 194 -4.91 2.35 1.67
CA GLU A 194 -4.30 1.60 2.77
C GLU A 194 -3.96 2.51 3.95
N VAL A 195 -3.34 3.67 3.71
CA VAL A 195 -2.99 4.60 4.81
C VAL A 195 -4.23 5.18 5.50
N ALA A 196 -5.36 5.33 4.79
CA ALA A 196 -6.63 5.72 5.41
C ALA A 196 -7.15 4.60 6.34
N LEU A 197 -7.09 3.34 5.91
CA LEU A 197 -7.48 2.18 6.72
C LEU A 197 -6.56 2.01 7.94
N HIS A 198 -5.24 2.19 7.76
CA HIS A 198 -4.28 2.14 8.85
C HIS A 198 -4.58 3.22 9.91
N LYS A 199 -4.90 4.44 9.48
CA LYS A 199 -5.30 5.50 10.42
C LYS A 199 -6.66 5.26 11.04
N ALA A 200 -7.64 4.69 10.32
CA ALA A 200 -8.93 4.29 10.90
C ALA A 200 -8.71 3.27 12.04
N HIS A 201 -7.80 2.30 11.85
CA HIS A 201 -7.38 1.38 12.90
C HIS A 201 -6.74 2.12 14.09
N ALA A 202 -5.82 3.05 13.84
CA ALA A 202 -5.18 3.85 14.89
C ALA A 202 -6.17 4.76 15.64
N LEU A 203 -7.27 5.16 15.02
CA LEU A 203 -8.39 5.88 15.63
C LEU A 203 -9.38 4.94 16.33
N HIS A 204 -9.09 3.65 16.38
CA HIS A 204 -9.92 2.60 17.00
C HIS A 204 -11.33 2.47 16.38
N PHE A 205 -11.47 2.82 15.09
CA PHE A 205 -12.72 2.56 14.38
C PHE A 205 -12.89 1.05 14.15
N PRO A 206 -14.08 0.48 14.39
CA PRO A 206 -14.33 -0.94 14.17
C PRO A 206 -14.16 -1.31 12.69
N LEU A 207 -13.06 -2.02 12.35
CA LEU A 207 -12.69 -2.31 10.97
C LEU A 207 -13.70 -3.20 10.24
N ASP A 208 -14.41 -4.07 10.95
CA ASP A 208 -15.50 -4.92 10.42
C ASP A 208 -16.69 -4.13 9.89
N ARG A 209 -16.76 -2.84 10.19
CA ARG A 209 -17.78 -1.94 9.66
C ARG A 209 -17.38 -1.24 8.35
N VAL A 210 -16.13 -1.35 7.92
CA VAL A 210 -15.70 -0.80 6.63
C VAL A 210 -16.06 -1.78 5.52
N VAL A 211 -17.04 -1.41 4.70
CA VAL A 211 -17.67 -2.29 3.70
C VAL A 211 -17.00 -2.18 2.34
N ASP A 212 -16.65 -0.95 1.93
CA ASP A 212 -16.11 -0.67 0.60
C ASP A 212 -15.20 0.56 0.65
N GLY A 213 -14.29 0.71 -0.31
CA GLY A 213 -13.37 1.83 -0.35
C GLY A 213 -12.82 2.14 -1.73
N ILE A 214 -12.65 3.43 -1.99
CA ILE A 214 -11.97 3.96 -3.16
C ILE A 214 -11.01 5.07 -2.74
N GLY A 215 -9.83 5.11 -3.36
CA GLY A 215 -8.85 6.17 -3.15
C GLY A 215 -8.18 6.59 -4.45
N ALA A 216 -7.84 7.86 -4.56
CA ALA A 216 -7.09 8.39 -5.69
C ALA A 216 -6.01 9.36 -5.21
N SER A 217 -4.85 9.36 -5.88
CA SER A 217 -3.75 10.27 -5.57
C SER A 217 -3.01 10.68 -6.84
N PRO A 218 -2.49 11.92 -6.94
CA PRO A 218 -1.67 12.32 -8.08
C PRO A 218 -0.37 11.53 -8.11
N LEU A 219 0.04 11.10 -9.31
CA LEU A 219 1.32 10.45 -9.51
C LEU A 219 2.43 11.51 -9.59
N PRO A 220 3.38 11.54 -8.64
CA PRO A 220 4.49 12.48 -8.69
C PRO A 220 5.51 12.09 -9.78
N PRO A 221 6.34 13.03 -10.26
CA PRO A 221 7.50 12.69 -11.04
C PRO A 221 8.48 11.86 -10.19
N PRO A 222 9.08 10.77 -10.72
CA PRO A 222 10.08 10.02 -9.99
C PRO A 222 11.29 10.90 -9.69
N ALA A 223 11.95 10.64 -8.56
CA ALA A 223 13.18 11.33 -8.18
C ALA A 223 14.33 10.31 -8.05
N PRO A 224 15.55 10.63 -8.51
CA PRO A 224 16.69 9.72 -8.41
C PRO A 224 17.22 9.59 -6.98
N ASP A 225 17.04 10.61 -6.16
CA ASP A 225 17.40 10.59 -4.74
C ASP A 225 16.33 9.91 -3.92
N PHE A 226 16.73 9.01 -3.02
CA PHE A 226 15.81 8.22 -2.20
C PHE A 226 14.91 9.09 -1.31
N VAL A 227 15.48 10.10 -0.64
CA VAL A 227 14.69 10.96 0.27
C VAL A 227 13.70 11.80 -0.51
N ALA A 228 14.12 12.34 -1.66
CA ALA A 228 13.22 13.08 -2.55
C ALA A 228 12.12 12.18 -3.13
N ALA A 229 12.45 10.95 -3.55
CA ALA A 229 11.46 9.99 -4.06
C ALA A 229 10.43 9.61 -2.99
N MET A 230 10.90 9.28 -1.78
CA MET A 230 10.05 9.00 -0.63
C MET A 230 9.22 10.23 -0.24
N GLY A 231 9.82 11.42 -0.26
CA GLY A 231 9.10 12.68 -0.02
C GLY A 231 7.95 12.87 -0.99
N ARG A 232 8.21 12.79 -2.29
CA ARG A 232 7.20 12.99 -3.33
C ARG A 232 6.05 11.99 -3.27
N THR A 233 6.33 10.71 -3.03
CA THR A 233 5.29 9.68 -2.95
C THR A 233 4.41 9.83 -1.70
N ASN A 234 4.99 10.22 -0.57
CA ASN A 234 4.22 10.54 0.63
C ASN A 234 3.39 11.81 0.43
N ASP A 235 4.00 12.91 -0.05
CA ASP A 235 3.30 14.18 -0.26
C ASP A 235 2.13 14.04 -1.25
N ALA A 236 2.25 13.18 -2.26
CA ALA A 236 1.16 12.86 -3.17
C ALA A 236 -0.09 12.43 -2.42
N THR A 237 0.04 11.59 -1.41
CA THR A 237 -1.06 11.13 -0.56
C THR A 237 -1.46 12.18 0.49
N LEU A 238 -0.48 12.71 1.22
CA LEU A 238 -0.72 13.63 2.34
C LEU A 238 -1.40 14.92 1.94
N TYR A 239 -1.15 15.39 0.72
CA TYR A 239 -1.61 16.70 0.22
C TYR A 239 -2.47 16.63 -1.04
N GLY A 240 -2.49 15.48 -1.72
CA GLY A 240 -3.26 15.27 -2.95
C GLY A 240 -4.18 14.05 -2.93
N GLY A 241 -4.07 13.19 -1.92
CA GLY A 241 -4.90 11.99 -1.79
C GLY A 241 -6.34 12.29 -1.45
N ASP A 242 -7.26 11.56 -2.09
CA ASP A 242 -8.70 11.63 -1.88
C ASP A 242 -9.24 10.22 -1.66
N VAL A 243 -9.91 9.99 -0.53
CA VAL A 243 -10.44 8.67 -0.19
C VAL A 243 -11.91 8.78 0.16
N GLN A 244 -12.71 7.82 -0.31
CA GLN A 244 -14.05 7.59 0.15
C GLN A 244 -14.17 6.19 0.76
N LEU A 245 -14.71 6.12 1.98
CA LEU A 245 -15.05 4.89 2.68
C LEU A 245 -16.56 4.79 2.83
N PHE A 246 -17.07 3.57 2.72
CA PHE A 246 -18.46 3.22 2.98
C PHE A 246 -18.50 2.36 4.23
N VAL A 247 -19.24 2.82 5.24
CA VAL A 247 -19.24 2.18 6.56
C VAL A 247 -20.64 1.91 7.06
N THR A 248 -20.76 0.86 7.88
CA THR A 248 -22.00 0.56 8.63
C THR A 248 -21.91 1.10 10.06
N GLY A 249 -23.07 1.19 10.74
CA GLY A 249 -23.18 1.62 12.13
C GLY A 249 -23.64 3.07 12.28
N PRO A 250 -23.52 3.65 13.50
CA PRO A 250 -24.02 4.97 13.80
C PRO A 250 -23.43 6.08 12.91
N GLU A 251 -24.29 6.96 12.41
CA GLU A 251 -23.90 8.11 11.59
C GLU A 251 -22.91 9.04 12.32
N SER A 252 -23.04 9.19 13.65
CA SER A 252 -22.12 9.99 14.45
C SER A 252 -20.69 9.45 14.38
N GLU A 253 -20.51 8.13 14.42
CA GLU A 253 -19.18 7.49 14.33
C GLU A 253 -18.60 7.63 12.90
N ALA A 254 -19.44 7.55 11.85
CA ALA A 254 -18.99 7.82 10.49
C ALA A 254 -18.49 9.26 10.33
N ARG A 255 -19.17 10.23 10.96
CA ARG A 255 -18.74 11.62 10.99
C ARG A 255 -17.44 11.83 11.76
N GLU A 256 -17.32 11.23 12.95
CA GLU A 256 -16.10 11.30 13.78
C GLU A 256 -14.90 10.70 13.04
N LEU A 257 -15.09 9.56 12.38
CA LEU A 257 -14.06 8.97 11.52
C LEU A 257 -13.65 9.92 10.41
N ALA A 258 -14.61 10.50 9.67
CA ALA A 258 -14.32 11.42 8.58
C ALA A 258 -13.54 12.66 9.06
N GLU A 259 -13.81 13.17 10.24
CA GLU A 259 -13.14 14.34 10.84
C GLU A 259 -11.71 14.00 11.27
N GLY A 260 -11.47 12.80 11.83
CA GLY A 260 -10.18 12.37 12.32
C GLY A 260 -9.20 11.90 11.24
N LEU A 261 -9.71 11.38 10.11
CA LEU A 261 -8.89 10.74 9.10
C LEU A 261 -7.93 11.66 8.34
N PRO A 262 -8.27 12.87 7.87
CA PRO A 262 -7.39 13.66 7.01
C PRO A 262 -5.99 13.88 7.60
N SER A 263 -4.97 13.99 6.76
CA SER A 263 -3.59 14.29 7.16
C SER A 263 -3.47 15.57 7.96
N SER A 264 -4.40 16.52 7.75
CA SER A 264 -4.47 17.80 8.47
C SER A 264 -4.78 17.69 9.97
N SER A 265 -5.18 16.52 10.47
CA SER A 265 -5.31 16.28 11.91
C SER A 265 -3.97 16.08 12.63
N SER A 266 -2.89 15.88 11.87
CA SER A 266 -1.53 15.74 12.41
C SER A 266 -0.89 17.07 12.78
N ARG A 267 -0.12 17.10 13.87
CA ARG A 267 0.72 18.24 14.27
C ARG A 267 1.85 18.55 13.28
N ASP A 268 2.26 17.57 12.48
CA ASP A 268 3.36 17.73 11.50
C ASP A 268 2.86 18.24 10.13
N HIS A 269 1.55 18.33 9.93
CA HIS A 269 0.95 18.79 8.68
C HIS A 269 1.39 20.21 8.28
N GLY A 270 1.45 20.50 6.97
CA GLY A 270 1.71 21.84 6.43
C GLY A 270 3.15 22.07 5.91
N ARG A 271 4.00 21.05 6.00
CA ARG A 271 5.36 21.02 5.42
C ARG A 271 5.48 19.82 4.48
N THR A 272 6.42 19.87 3.53
CA THR A 272 6.71 18.68 2.71
C THR A 272 7.26 17.55 3.59
N PHE A 273 7.02 16.30 3.19
CA PHE A 273 7.53 15.15 3.90
C PHE A 273 9.07 15.21 4.07
N ALA A 274 9.80 15.62 3.02
CA ALA A 274 11.24 15.74 3.08
C ALA A 274 11.71 16.77 4.14
N GLU A 275 11.00 17.92 4.28
CA GLU A 275 11.26 18.91 5.34
C GLU A 275 11.01 18.34 6.73
N ILE A 276 9.91 17.56 6.91
CA ILE A 276 9.57 16.92 8.18
C ILE A 276 10.62 15.86 8.53
N PHE A 277 10.92 14.96 7.59
CA PHE A 277 11.90 13.89 7.76
C PHE A 277 13.29 14.42 8.14
N THR A 278 13.71 15.53 7.50
CA THR A 278 14.95 16.21 7.84
C THR A 278 14.92 16.80 9.24
N ALA A 279 13.80 17.40 9.66
CA ALA A 279 13.63 17.95 11.00
C ALA A 279 13.73 16.88 12.11
N TYR A 280 13.26 15.68 11.82
CA TYR A 280 13.40 14.49 12.69
C TYR A 280 14.72 13.73 12.47
N LYS A 281 15.70 14.31 11.77
CA LYS A 281 17.04 13.74 11.52
C LYS A 281 17.01 12.35 10.85
N GLY A 282 16.02 12.10 10.01
CA GLY A 282 15.84 10.84 9.32
C GLY A 282 15.19 9.73 10.16
N ASP A 283 14.71 10.04 11.35
CA ASP A 283 13.97 9.09 12.17
C ASP A 283 12.48 9.12 11.79
N PHE A 284 12.07 8.16 10.97
CA PHE A 284 10.69 8.00 10.52
C PHE A 284 9.72 7.74 11.68
N TYR A 285 10.16 7.01 12.71
CA TYR A 285 9.31 6.63 13.84
C TYR A 285 9.11 7.76 14.86
N ALA A 286 9.92 8.83 14.80
CA ALA A 286 9.73 10.01 15.61
C ALA A 286 8.65 10.98 15.05
N MET A 287 8.27 10.80 13.78
CA MET A 287 7.22 11.58 13.15
C MET A 287 5.85 11.22 13.73
N ASP A 288 4.92 12.17 13.65
CA ASP A 288 3.54 11.91 14.10
C ASP A 288 2.87 10.87 13.16
N PRO A 289 2.51 9.67 13.67
CA PRO A 289 1.87 8.63 12.84
C PRO A 289 0.53 9.08 12.25
N MET A 290 -0.14 10.06 12.88
CA MET A 290 -1.40 10.63 12.38
C MET A 290 -1.24 11.42 11.07
N LEU A 291 0.01 11.74 10.67
CA LEU A 291 0.29 12.39 9.40
C LEU A 291 -0.04 11.49 8.20
N PHE A 292 0.29 10.19 8.30
CA PHE A 292 0.15 9.25 7.18
C PHE A 292 -1.32 8.94 6.87
N SER A 293 -1.94 9.81 6.10
CA SER A 293 -3.34 9.74 5.70
C SER A 293 -3.63 10.63 4.49
N PRO A 294 -4.73 10.43 3.76
CA PRO A 294 -5.07 11.27 2.62
C PRO A 294 -5.35 12.72 3.01
N ALA A 295 -5.19 13.62 2.03
CA ALA A 295 -5.49 15.04 2.18
C ALA A 295 -6.98 15.29 2.46
N ARG A 296 -7.85 14.58 1.74
CA ARG A 296 -9.30 14.68 1.85
C ARG A 296 -9.93 13.31 2.01
N VAL A 297 -10.92 13.22 2.89
CA VAL A 297 -11.63 11.97 3.14
C VAL A 297 -13.13 12.22 3.17
N THR A 298 -13.88 11.33 2.54
CA THR A 298 -15.33 11.25 2.63
C THR A 298 -15.72 9.90 3.25
N VAL A 299 -16.51 9.92 4.31
CA VAL A 299 -17.09 8.70 4.90
C VAL A 299 -18.60 8.74 4.70
N THR A 300 -19.14 7.67 4.12
CA THR A 300 -20.57 7.50 3.87
C THR A 300 -21.15 6.45 4.82
N ALA A 301 -22.10 6.87 5.66
CA ALA A 301 -22.89 5.97 6.51
C ALA A 301 -23.97 5.27 5.66
N LEU A 302 -23.86 3.96 5.49
CA LEU A 302 -24.71 3.20 4.56
C LEU A 302 -26.19 3.15 4.98
N GLU A 303 -26.47 3.12 6.28
CA GLU A 303 -27.85 3.06 6.80
C GLU A 303 -28.64 4.33 6.52
N THR A 304 -27.98 5.48 6.44
CA THR A 304 -28.66 6.77 6.23
C THR A 304 -28.38 7.39 4.86
N GLY A 305 -27.34 6.89 4.15
CA GLY A 305 -26.83 7.46 2.90
C GLY A 305 -26.15 8.82 3.07
N ARG A 306 -25.93 9.29 4.31
CA ARG A 306 -25.25 10.56 4.55
C ARG A 306 -23.75 10.41 4.43
N SER A 307 -23.14 11.41 3.80
CA SER A 307 -21.69 11.49 3.58
C SER A 307 -21.12 12.70 4.32
N PHE A 308 -19.95 12.49 4.93
CA PHE A 308 -19.20 13.51 5.67
C PHE A 308 -17.82 13.65 5.03
N THR A 309 -17.49 14.88 4.60
CA THR A 309 -16.21 15.17 3.94
C THR A 309 -15.41 16.15 4.77
N PHE A 310 -14.15 15.81 5.05
CA PHE A 310 -13.19 16.64 5.76
C PHE A 310 -11.83 16.63 5.06
N GLY A 311 -10.98 17.60 5.44
CA GLY A 311 -9.67 17.80 4.80
C GLY A 311 -9.76 18.59 3.51
N ALA A 312 -8.62 18.92 2.94
CA ALA A 312 -8.49 19.70 1.71
C ALA A 312 -7.20 19.36 0.97
N PHE A 313 -7.17 19.59 -0.33
CA PHE A 313 -5.96 19.48 -1.13
C PHE A 313 -5.05 20.70 -0.92
N HIS A 314 -3.74 20.50 -0.98
CA HIS A 314 -2.73 21.52 -0.78
C HIS A 314 -1.80 21.62 -1.99
N ASP A 315 -2.29 22.21 -3.06
CA ASP A 315 -1.61 22.33 -4.35
C ASP A 315 -0.23 23.00 -4.22
N GLU A 316 -0.09 24.01 -3.36
CA GLU A 316 1.17 24.70 -3.12
C GLU A 316 2.26 23.81 -2.51
N ILE A 317 1.87 22.88 -1.64
CA ILE A 317 2.82 21.93 -1.05
C ILE A 317 3.24 20.90 -2.09
N LEU A 318 2.28 20.39 -2.89
CA LEU A 318 2.57 19.49 -4.00
C LEU A 318 3.50 20.13 -5.03
N GLU A 319 3.28 21.40 -5.40
CA GLU A 319 4.15 22.12 -6.31
C GLU A 319 5.59 22.23 -5.77
N ARG A 320 5.77 22.49 -4.48
CA ARG A 320 7.11 22.54 -3.85
C ARG A 320 7.77 21.16 -3.80
N SER A 321 7.00 20.12 -3.52
CA SER A 321 7.52 18.76 -3.41
C SER A 321 7.90 18.16 -4.76
N PHE A 322 7.10 18.42 -5.81
CA PHE A 322 7.23 17.77 -7.12
C PHE A 322 8.12 18.56 -8.10
N ALA A 323 8.47 19.80 -7.78
CA ALA A 323 9.36 20.65 -8.59
C ALA A 323 10.88 20.18 -8.53
#